data_c568839f67d0e26b1d77aceaaebf49d5
#
_entry.id   c568839f67d0e26b1d77aceaaebf49d5
#
_cell.length_a   1.000
_cell.length_b   1.000
_cell.length_c   1.000
_cell.angle_alpha   90.00
_cell.angle_beta   90.00
_cell.angle_gamma   90.00
#
_symmetry.space_group_name_H-M   'P 1'
#
loop_
_entity.id
_entity.type
_entity.pdbx_description
1 polymer ?
#
loop_
_entity_poly.entity_id
_entity_poly.type
_entity_poly.pdbx_seq_one_letter_code
_entity_poly.pdbx_strand_id
1 'polypeptide(L)'
;LSTHSGGFDGYTFRDLTEDIPGFIRHWKELGLEFDGIYSGFLGSPRQVELVRELIHTFRTPKTWVVIDPVMGDGGSLYSSISKDMIGEMRRLIGEADLIVPNQTEAAFLLGEDPASHADTPEDLKRQLRALADLGPKTVLLTSAEDRTRPGEIGVAAYEKQSGRYWRVFSPKLQGSY
;
A
#
# COMPACT_ATOMS: atom_id res chain seq x y z
N LEU A 1 -9.64 14.72 1.37
CA LEU A 1 -10.09 14.80 2.77
C LEU A 1 -11.46 14.19 2.94
N SER A 2 -11.64 13.37 3.96
CA SER A 2 -12.96 12.84 4.33
C SER A 2 -13.11 12.78 5.86
N THR A 3 -14.37 12.72 6.32
CA THR A 3 -14.69 12.49 7.73
C THR A 3 -14.62 11.01 8.12
N HIS A 4 -14.44 10.14 7.26
CA HIS A 4 -14.36 8.69 7.22
C HIS A 4 -15.40 8.12 6.24
N SER A 5 -14.95 7.38 5.24
CA SER A 5 -15.86 6.84 4.20
C SER A 5 -16.16 5.35 4.38
N GLY A 6 -15.41 4.64 5.21
CA GLY A 6 -15.58 3.20 5.39
C GLY A 6 -16.70 2.85 6.37
N GLY A 7 -17.80 2.26 5.88
CA GLY A 7 -18.87 1.71 6.71
C GLY A 7 -19.79 2.72 7.40
N PHE A 8 -19.69 4.01 7.08
CA PHE A 8 -20.54 5.07 7.66
C PHE A 8 -21.24 5.86 6.58
N ASP A 9 -22.55 6.05 6.75
CA ASP A 9 -23.35 6.92 5.88
C ASP A 9 -23.18 8.39 6.24
N GLY A 10 -23.42 9.29 5.25
CA GLY A 10 -23.42 10.73 5.49
C GLY A 10 -22.04 11.36 5.72
N TYR A 11 -20.95 10.70 5.34
CA TYR A 11 -19.62 11.26 5.43
C TYR A 11 -19.43 12.44 4.47
N THR A 12 -18.54 13.37 4.85
CA THR A 12 -18.11 14.45 3.97
C THR A 12 -16.80 14.07 3.30
N PHE A 13 -16.75 14.23 1.97
CA PHE A 13 -15.57 13.99 1.16
C PHE A 13 -15.24 15.24 0.33
N ARG A 14 -13.95 15.60 0.29
CA ARG A 14 -13.44 16.65 -0.60
C ARG A 14 -12.23 16.15 -1.36
N ASP A 15 -12.35 16.13 -2.67
CA ASP A 15 -11.23 15.86 -3.57
C ASP A 15 -10.30 17.10 -3.62
N LEU A 16 -9.01 16.89 -3.44
CA LEU A 16 -7.97 17.92 -3.47
C LEU A 16 -7.00 17.72 -4.65
N THR A 17 -7.38 16.93 -5.64
CA THR A 17 -6.50 16.60 -6.79
C THR A 17 -5.96 17.87 -7.44
N GLU A 18 -6.80 18.87 -7.66
CA GLU A 18 -6.42 20.14 -8.30
C GLU A 18 -5.56 21.04 -7.41
N ASP A 19 -5.55 20.82 -6.09
CA ASP A 19 -4.74 21.60 -5.14
C ASP A 19 -3.31 21.06 -5.02
N ILE A 20 -3.10 19.75 -5.21
CA ILE A 20 -1.80 19.07 -5.01
C ILE A 20 -0.65 19.72 -5.81
N PRO A 21 -0.80 20.09 -7.11
CA PRO A 21 0.27 20.76 -7.83
C PRO A 21 0.70 22.08 -7.19
N GLY A 22 -0.25 22.82 -6.61
CA GLY A 22 0.02 24.03 -5.84
C GLY A 22 0.85 23.77 -4.58
N PHE A 23 0.56 22.69 -3.87
CA PHE A 23 1.33 22.28 -2.69
C PHE A 23 2.77 21.89 -3.07
N ILE A 24 2.95 21.06 -4.09
CA ILE A 24 4.28 20.65 -4.59
C ILE A 24 5.11 21.87 -4.96
N ARG A 25 4.54 22.79 -5.74
CA ARG A 25 5.23 24.02 -6.18
C ARG A 25 5.66 24.86 -4.96
N HIS A 26 4.74 25.12 -4.02
CA HIS A 26 5.01 25.94 -2.86
C HIS A 26 6.09 25.34 -1.95
N TRP A 27 6.02 24.05 -1.68
CA TRP A 27 7.05 23.35 -0.88
C TRP A 27 8.42 23.38 -1.55
N LYS A 28 8.45 23.26 -2.88
CA LYS A 28 9.70 23.40 -3.67
C LYS A 28 10.28 24.81 -3.59
N GLU A 29 9.44 25.85 -3.70
CA GLU A 29 9.85 27.26 -3.55
C GLU A 29 10.40 27.56 -2.15
N LEU A 30 9.87 26.92 -1.12
CA LEU A 30 10.36 27.01 0.25
C LEU A 30 11.64 26.18 0.49
N GLY A 31 12.08 25.37 -0.45
CA GLY A 31 13.24 24.50 -0.28
C GLY A 31 13.05 23.42 0.78
N LEU A 32 11.82 22.92 0.96
CA LEU A 32 11.55 21.89 1.95
C LEU A 32 12.21 20.55 1.56
N GLU A 33 12.76 19.86 2.55
CA GLU A 33 13.26 18.50 2.47
C GLU A 33 12.40 17.59 3.36
N PHE A 34 12.23 16.34 2.93
CA PHE A 34 11.43 15.35 3.66
C PHE A 34 12.26 14.09 3.95
N ASP A 35 12.27 13.64 5.19
CA ASP A 35 12.87 12.37 5.58
C ASP A 35 12.02 11.18 5.15
N GLY A 36 10.71 11.38 4.98
CA GLY A 36 9.78 10.37 4.53
C GLY A 36 8.62 10.93 3.71
N ILE A 37 8.22 10.16 2.69
CA ILE A 37 7.02 10.39 1.89
C ILE A 37 6.14 9.16 2.08
N TYR A 38 4.94 9.35 2.62
CA TYR A 38 3.96 8.29 2.79
C TYR A 38 2.72 8.59 1.93
N SER A 39 2.30 7.60 1.15
CA SER A 39 1.06 7.65 0.39
C SER A 39 0.16 6.48 0.78
N GLY A 40 -1.13 6.77 1.00
CA GLY A 40 -2.18 5.80 1.23
C GLY A 40 -3.23 5.84 0.12
N PHE A 41 -4.50 6.03 0.49
CA PHE A 41 -5.63 6.03 -0.46
C PHE A 41 -5.47 7.08 -1.55
N LEU A 42 -5.51 6.63 -2.80
CA LEU A 42 -5.54 7.45 -4.01
C LEU A 42 -6.78 7.08 -4.83
N GLY A 43 -7.63 8.07 -5.10
CA GLY A 43 -8.94 7.85 -5.73
C GLY A 43 -8.92 7.85 -7.26
N SER A 44 -7.78 8.19 -7.90
CA SER A 44 -7.71 8.28 -9.36
C SER A 44 -6.28 8.12 -9.90
N PRO A 45 -6.14 7.71 -11.19
CA PRO A 45 -4.83 7.69 -11.87
C PRO A 45 -4.11 9.04 -11.80
N ARG A 46 -4.86 10.14 -11.88
CA ARG A 46 -4.27 11.48 -11.79
C ARG A 46 -3.59 11.72 -10.43
N GLN A 47 -4.17 11.24 -9.34
CA GLN A 47 -3.54 11.35 -8.01
C GLN A 47 -2.26 10.51 -7.93
N VAL A 48 -2.24 9.33 -8.57
CA VAL A 48 -1.01 8.51 -8.66
C VAL A 48 0.11 9.28 -9.36
N GLU A 49 -0.19 9.92 -10.50
CA GLU A 49 0.79 10.75 -11.22
C GLU A 49 1.31 11.89 -10.35
N LEU A 50 0.43 12.58 -9.61
CA LEU A 50 0.81 13.68 -8.73
C LEU A 50 1.70 13.21 -7.56
N VAL A 51 1.40 12.04 -6.99
CA VAL A 51 2.27 11.46 -5.95
C VAL A 51 3.64 11.08 -6.52
N ARG A 52 3.70 10.54 -7.74
CA ARG A 52 4.97 10.27 -8.41
C ARG A 52 5.76 11.57 -8.68
N GLU A 53 5.09 12.63 -9.13
CA GLU A 53 5.70 13.95 -9.28
C GLU A 53 6.28 14.46 -7.95
N LEU A 54 5.53 14.31 -6.85
CA LEU A 54 5.97 14.66 -5.50
C LEU A 54 7.21 13.87 -5.11
N ILE A 55 7.19 12.54 -5.31
CA ILE A 55 8.35 11.68 -5.03
C ILE A 55 9.58 12.15 -5.84
N HIS A 56 9.43 12.36 -7.14
CA HIS A 56 10.54 12.79 -7.99
C HIS A 56 11.07 14.19 -7.63
N THR A 57 10.20 15.06 -7.12
CA THR A 57 10.57 16.42 -6.73
C THR A 57 11.36 16.46 -5.44
N PHE A 58 11.00 15.63 -4.45
CA PHE A 58 11.50 15.73 -3.08
C PHE A 58 12.37 14.55 -2.62
N ARG A 59 12.49 13.49 -3.43
CA ARG A 59 13.29 12.32 -3.06
C ARG A 59 14.77 12.66 -3.04
N THR A 60 15.40 12.40 -1.91
CA THR A 60 16.85 12.43 -1.69
C THR A 60 17.35 11.01 -1.32
N PRO A 61 18.66 10.76 -1.26
CA PRO A 61 19.18 9.47 -0.77
C PRO A 61 18.78 9.13 0.68
N LYS A 62 18.29 10.10 1.45
CA LYS A 62 17.84 9.93 2.84
C LYS A 62 16.34 9.76 2.95
N THR A 63 15.59 10.15 1.92
CA THR A 63 14.12 10.13 1.93
C THR A 63 13.61 8.70 1.81
N TRP A 64 12.81 8.25 2.76
CA TRP A 64 12.07 7.00 2.66
C TRP A 64 10.75 7.21 1.91
N VAL A 65 10.47 6.37 0.93
CA VAL A 65 9.19 6.36 0.22
C VAL A 65 8.41 5.13 0.66
N VAL A 66 7.29 5.36 1.32
CA VAL A 66 6.39 4.33 1.84
C VAL A 66 5.05 4.43 1.11
N ILE A 67 4.64 3.36 0.45
CA ILE A 67 3.36 3.28 -0.25
C ILE A 67 2.48 2.22 0.39
N ASP A 68 1.33 2.65 0.87
CA ASP A 68 0.21 1.80 1.24
C ASP A 68 -0.73 1.72 0.03
N PRO A 69 -0.76 0.60 -0.70
CA PRO A 69 -1.45 0.51 -1.99
C PRO A 69 -2.96 0.28 -1.81
N VAL A 70 -3.63 1.17 -1.08
CA VAL A 70 -5.03 1.05 -0.68
C VAL A 70 -5.94 0.93 -1.91
N MET A 71 -6.45 -0.28 -2.16
CA MET A 71 -7.34 -0.55 -3.29
C MET A 71 -8.55 -1.40 -2.92
N GLY A 72 -8.45 -2.23 -1.91
CA GLY A 72 -9.51 -3.18 -1.58
C GLY A 72 -9.21 -4.03 -0.36
N ASP A 73 -10.20 -4.80 0.06
CA ASP A 73 -10.12 -5.76 1.15
C ASP A 73 -11.15 -6.87 0.97
N GLY A 74 -11.02 -7.98 1.70
CA GLY A 74 -11.96 -9.10 1.66
C GLY A 74 -12.14 -9.71 0.26
N GLY A 75 -11.09 -9.73 -0.56
CA GLY A 75 -11.12 -10.28 -1.91
C GLY A 75 -11.73 -9.36 -2.98
N SER A 76 -12.02 -8.09 -2.67
CA SER A 76 -12.70 -7.17 -3.59
C SER A 76 -12.06 -5.78 -3.58
N LEU A 77 -12.14 -5.10 -4.75
CA LEU A 77 -11.82 -3.67 -4.80
C LEU A 77 -12.90 -2.86 -4.05
N TYR A 78 -12.49 -1.77 -3.43
CA TYR A 78 -13.45 -0.79 -2.91
C TYR A 78 -14.29 -0.20 -4.04
N SER A 79 -15.56 0.10 -3.78
CA SER A 79 -16.50 0.64 -4.78
C SER A 79 -16.05 1.97 -5.41
N SER A 80 -15.19 2.70 -4.71
CA SER A 80 -14.59 3.96 -5.19
C SER A 80 -13.35 3.75 -6.06
N ILE A 81 -12.85 2.53 -6.21
CA ILE A 81 -11.61 2.22 -6.94
C ILE A 81 -11.94 1.52 -8.26
N SER A 82 -11.49 2.10 -9.38
CA SER A 82 -11.60 1.48 -10.70
C SER A 82 -10.51 0.42 -10.91
N LYS A 83 -10.76 -0.54 -11.81
CA LYS A 83 -9.79 -1.61 -12.14
C LYS A 83 -8.47 -1.06 -12.70
N ASP A 84 -8.50 0.09 -13.37
CA ASP A 84 -7.32 0.73 -13.95
C ASP A 84 -6.31 1.13 -12.88
N MET A 85 -6.79 1.39 -11.66
CA MET A 85 -5.93 1.72 -10.51
C MET A 85 -4.92 0.61 -10.17
N ILE A 86 -5.21 -0.65 -10.48
CA ILE A 86 -4.27 -1.75 -10.23
C ILE A 86 -2.98 -1.53 -11.03
N GLY A 87 -3.09 -1.15 -12.29
CA GLY A 87 -1.94 -0.86 -13.15
C GLY A 87 -1.15 0.36 -12.67
N GLU A 88 -1.86 1.41 -12.29
CA GLU A 88 -1.27 2.63 -11.77
C GLU A 88 -0.55 2.39 -10.44
N MET A 89 -1.17 1.65 -9.53
CA MET A 89 -0.58 1.31 -8.25
C MET A 89 0.66 0.42 -8.41
N ARG A 90 0.66 -0.53 -9.37
CA ARG A 90 1.88 -1.30 -9.71
C ARG A 90 3.04 -0.41 -10.14
N ARG A 91 2.77 0.64 -10.90
CA ARG A 91 3.81 1.61 -11.30
C ARG A 91 4.31 2.42 -10.10
N LEU A 92 3.40 2.83 -9.21
CA LEU A 92 3.74 3.62 -8.04
C LEU A 92 4.61 2.84 -7.05
N ILE A 93 4.24 1.59 -6.73
CA ILE A 93 5.00 0.76 -5.79
C ILE A 93 6.42 0.44 -6.29
N GLY A 94 6.66 0.49 -7.59
CA GLY A 94 8.00 0.35 -8.18
C GLY A 94 8.98 1.44 -7.75
N GLU A 95 8.48 2.57 -7.24
CA GLU A 95 9.27 3.69 -6.75
C GLU A 95 9.44 3.67 -5.22
N ALA A 96 8.80 2.73 -4.52
CA ALA A 96 8.81 2.66 -3.07
C ALA A 96 10.08 2.02 -2.49
N ASP A 97 10.46 2.47 -1.31
CA ASP A 97 11.40 1.75 -0.45
C ASP A 97 10.68 0.67 0.35
N LEU A 98 9.45 0.97 0.79
CA LEU A 98 8.58 0.06 1.54
C LEU A 98 7.16 0.11 1.00
N ILE A 99 6.52 -1.06 0.86
CA ILE A 99 5.07 -1.17 0.61
C ILE A 99 4.38 -1.93 1.73
N VAL A 100 3.09 -1.60 1.97
CA VAL A 100 2.31 -2.12 3.10
C VAL A 100 0.96 -2.71 2.64
N PRO A 101 0.91 -3.62 1.65
CA PRO A 101 -0.34 -4.19 1.17
C PRO A 101 -0.98 -5.14 2.20
N ASN A 102 -2.33 -5.25 2.15
CA ASN A 102 -3.04 -6.40 2.70
C ASN A 102 -3.04 -7.58 1.70
N GLN A 103 -3.62 -8.73 2.08
CA GLN A 103 -3.67 -9.92 1.23
C GLN A 103 -4.40 -9.68 -0.10
N THR A 104 -5.52 -8.96 -0.09
CA THR A 104 -6.32 -8.63 -1.28
C THR A 104 -5.53 -7.74 -2.24
N GLU A 105 -4.88 -6.71 -1.72
CA GLU A 105 -4.06 -5.78 -2.49
C GLU A 105 -2.83 -6.49 -3.07
N ALA A 106 -2.19 -7.37 -2.29
CA ALA A 106 -1.09 -8.20 -2.75
C ALA A 106 -1.49 -9.06 -3.96
N ALA A 107 -2.65 -9.71 -3.90
CA ALA A 107 -3.17 -10.51 -5.01
C ALA A 107 -3.45 -9.66 -6.25
N PHE A 108 -4.09 -8.48 -6.12
CA PHE A 108 -4.28 -7.56 -7.24
C PHE A 108 -2.97 -7.10 -7.85
N LEU A 109 -1.98 -6.74 -7.03
CA LEU A 109 -0.67 -6.32 -7.48
C LEU A 109 0.07 -7.44 -8.22
N LEU A 110 -0.11 -8.69 -7.85
CA LEU A 110 0.49 -9.84 -8.51
C LEU A 110 -0.33 -10.38 -9.70
N GLY A 111 -1.60 -9.97 -9.82
CA GLY A 111 -2.53 -10.52 -10.81
C GLY A 111 -2.99 -11.93 -10.46
N GLU A 112 -2.98 -12.25 -9.17
CA GLU A 112 -3.49 -13.49 -8.61
C GLU A 112 -4.99 -13.33 -8.26
N ASP A 113 -5.67 -14.45 -7.96
CA ASP A 113 -7.05 -14.42 -7.50
C ASP A 113 -7.12 -13.75 -6.10
N PRO A 114 -7.82 -12.61 -5.95
CA PRO A 114 -7.89 -11.89 -4.68
C PRO A 114 -8.67 -12.64 -3.58
N ALA A 115 -9.43 -13.69 -3.92
CA ALA A 115 -10.03 -14.60 -2.96
C ALA A 115 -9.07 -15.68 -2.46
N SER A 116 -7.90 -15.81 -3.10
CA SER A 116 -6.84 -16.74 -2.72
C SER A 116 -5.90 -16.07 -1.73
N HIS A 117 -5.75 -16.65 -0.55
CA HIS A 117 -4.85 -16.15 0.50
C HIS A 117 -3.61 -17.02 0.61
N ALA A 118 -2.46 -16.37 0.77
CA ALA A 118 -1.24 -17.04 1.21
C ALA A 118 -1.38 -17.39 2.69
N ASP A 119 -1.61 -18.65 2.99
CA ASP A 119 -1.92 -19.15 4.34
C ASP A 119 -0.93 -20.21 4.84
N THR A 120 0.16 -20.43 4.11
CA THR A 120 1.31 -21.19 4.59
C THR A 120 2.56 -20.31 4.66
N PRO A 121 3.54 -20.66 5.50
CA PRO A 121 4.82 -19.94 5.55
C PRO A 121 5.52 -19.85 4.18
N GLU A 122 5.41 -20.89 3.37
CA GLU A 122 6.01 -20.98 2.03
C GLU A 122 5.28 -20.07 1.04
N ASP A 123 3.95 -20.04 1.07
CA ASP A 123 3.14 -19.16 0.22
C ASP A 123 3.37 -17.69 0.58
N LEU A 124 3.41 -17.36 1.88
CA LEU A 124 3.75 -16.01 2.34
C LEU A 124 5.12 -15.56 1.84
N LYS A 125 6.14 -16.42 1.94
CA LYS A 125 7.48 -16.11 1.41
C LYS A 125 7.48 -15.91 -0.10
N ARG A 126 6.76 -16.77 -0.84
CA ARG A 126 6.63 -16.66 -2.30
C ARG A 126 5.98 -15.31 -2.67
N GLN A 127 4.87 -14.98 -2.03
CA GLN A 127 4.11 -13.76 -2.27
C GLN A 127 4.94 -12.50 -1.95
N LEU A 128 5.61 -12.47 -0.80
CA LEU A 128 6.48 -11.36 -0.40
C LEU A 128 7.64 -11.14 -1.39
N ARG A 129 8.27 -12.21 -1.89
CA ARG A 129 9.31 -12.11 -2.92
C ARG A 129 8.77 -11.56 -4.22
N ALA A 130 7.64 -12.11 -4.69
CA ALA A 130 7.00 -11.68 -5.93
C ALA A 130 6.63 -10.18 -5.88
N LEU A 131 6.13 -9.70 -4.74
CA LEU A 131 5.87 -8.27 -4.53
C LEU A 131 7.16 -7.44 -4.55
N ALA A 132 8.23 -7.90 -3.90
CA ALA A 132 9.52 -7.21 -3.92
C ALA A 132 10.16 -7.18 -5.32
N ASP A 133 9.83 -8.13 -6.18
CA ASP A 133 10.29 -8.16 -7.57
C ASP A 133 9.58 -7.12 -8.46
N LEU A 134 8.45 -6.54 -7.99
CA LEU A 134 7.81 -5.39 -8.63
C LEU A 134 8.55 -4.07 -8.40
N GLY A 135 9.57 -4.03 -7.51
CA GLY A 135 10.43 -2.87 -7.33
C GLY A 135 10.79 -2.50 -5.88
N PRO A 136 9.88 -2.59 -4.90
CA PRO A 136 10.16 -2.14 -3.55
C PRO A 136 11.30 -2.91 -2.89
N LYS A 137 12.06 -2.22 -2.02
CA LYS A 137 13.17 -2.83 -1.27
C LYS A 137 12.68 -3.70 -0.12
N THR A 138 11.55 -3.31 0.46
CA THR A 138 10.93 -3.99 1.60
C THR A 138 9.43 -4.13 1.36
N VAL A 139 8.89 -5.28 1.68
CA VAL A 139 7.45 -5.56 1.67
C VAL A 139 7.02 -5.92 3.07
N LEU A 140 5.94 -5.29 3.55
CA LEU A 140 5.32 -5.57 4.82
C LEU A 140 3.85 -5.92 4.54
N LEU A 141 3.56 -7.21 4.45
CA LEU A 141 2.21 -7.73 4.20
C LEU A 141 1.41 -7.71 5.49
N THR A 142 0.33 -6.94 5.49
CA THR A 142 -0.62 -6.90 6.60
C THR A 142 -1.69 -7.98 6.43
N SER A 143 -2.45 -8.25 7.50
CA SER A 143 -3.51 -9.28 7.50
C SER A 143 -3.02 -10.66 7.07
N ALA A 144 -1.74 -10.98 7.35
CA ALA A 144 -1.18 -12.29 7.06
C ALA A 144 -1.88 -13.37 7.89
N GLU A 145 -2.26 -14.46 7.25
CA GLU A 145 -2.85 -15.63 7.91
C GLU A 145 -1.88 -16.83 7.80
N ASP A 146 -1.96 -17.75 8.74
CA ASP A 146 -1.20 -18.98 8.73
C ASP A 146 -2.15 -20.12 9.22
N ARG A 147 -2.46 -21.06 8.34
CA ARG A 147 -3.39 -22.17 8.65
C ARG A 147 -2.94 -23.01 9.84
N THR A 148 -1.67 -22.96 10.23
CA THR A 148 -1.16 -23.62 11.44
C THR A 148 -1.43 -22.82 12.71
N ARG A 149 -1.97 -21.58 12.57
CA ARG A 149 -2.30 -20.65 13.66
C ARG A 149 -3.75 -20.15 13.55
N PRO A 150 -4.73 -21.05 13.66
CA PRO A 150 -6.13 -20.67 13.53
C PRO A 150 -6.51 -19.67 14.62
N GLY A 151 -7.22 -18.60 14.24
CA GLY A 151 -7.62 -17.53 15.17
C GLY A 151 -6.56 -16.47 15.44
N GLU A 152 -5.41 -16.50 14.76
CA GLU A 152 -4.41 -15.45 14.79
C GLU A 152 -4.42 -14.68 13.47
N ILE A 153 -3.99 -13.42 13.54
CA ILE A 153 -3.71 -12.58 12.39
C ILE A 153 -2.33 -11.95 12.57
N GLY A 154 -1.62 -11.75 11.50
CA GLY A 154 -0.25 -11.29 11.60
C GLY A 154 0.17 -10.27 10.57
N VAL A 155 1.44 -9.95 10.67
CA VAL A 155 2.21 -9.18 9.70
C VAL A 155 3.40 -10.02 9.29
N ALA A 156 3.68 -10.06 7.98
CA ALA A 156 4.85 -10.72 7.44
C ALA A 156 5.67 -9.71 6.62
N ALA A 157 6.98 -9.73 6.77
CA ALA A 157 7.87 -8.81 6.07
C ALA A 157 9.00 -9.54 5.35
N TYR A 158 9.47 -8.93 4.29
CA TYR A 158 10.64 -9.35 3.52
C TYR A 158 11.47 -8.15 3.11
N GLU A 159 12.77 -8.22 3.34
CA GLU A 159 13.75 -7.25 2.87
C GLU A 159 14.61 -7.89 1.77
N LYS A 160 14.53 -7.30 0.57
CA LYS A 160 15.15 -7.83 -0.64
C LYS A 160 16.67 -7.90 -0.55
N GLN A 161 17.31 -6.88 0.03
CA GLN A 161 18.77 -6.78 0.08
C GLN A 161 19.41 -7.86 0.94
N SER A 162 18.85 -8.12 2.13
CA SER A 162 19.37 -9.15 3.05
C SER A 162 18.77 -10.53 2.83
N GLY A 163 17.67 -10.62 2.07
CA GLY A 163 16.87 -11.85 1.90
C GLY A 163 16.18 -12.32 3.17
N ARG A 164 16.05 -11.45 4.18
CA ARG A 164 15.46 -11.79 5.48
C ARG A 164 13.96 -11.72 5.47
N TYR A 165 13.35 -12.60 6.27
CA TYR A 165 11.92 -12.65 6.52
C TYR A 165 11.64 -12.49 8.00
N TRP A 166 10.55 -11.78 8.29
CA TRP A 166 10.00 -11.65 9.64
C TRP A 166 8.50 -11.91 9.60
N ARG A 167 7.98 -12.43 10.68
CA ARG A 167 6.53 -12.52 10.89
C ARG A 167 6.20 -12.41 12.38
N VAL A 168 5.08 -11.75 12.65
CA VAL A 168 4.52 -11.59 13.99
C VAL A 168 3.04 -11.86 13.90
N PHE A 169 2.51 -12.64 14.83
CA PHE A 169 1.10 -12.98 14.92
C PHE A 169 0.54 -12.60 16.28
N SER A 170 -0.74 -12.24 16.30
CA SER A 170 -1.51 -11.95 17.52
C SER A 170 -2.90 -12.54 17.40
N PRO A 171 -3.59 -12.83 18.52
CA PRO A 171 -4.96 -13.28 18.48
C PRO A 171 -5.85 -12.33 17.68
N LYS A 172 -6.67 -12.88 16.79
CA LYS A 172 -7.66 -12.12 16.01
C LYS A 172 -8.81 -11.71 16.94
N LEU A 173 -8.99 -10.42 17.14
CA LEU A 173 -10.13 -9.91 17.91
C LEU A 173 -11.42 -10.08 17.10
N GLN A 174 -12.51 -10.42 17.79
CA GLN A 174 -13.83 -10.44 17.17
C GLN A 174 -14.35 -9.01 17.04
N GLY A 175 -14.78 -8.65 15.84
CA GLY A 175 -15.33 -7.33 15.50
C GLY A 175 -14.85 -6.87 14.11
N SER A 176 -15.63 -5.99 13.50
CA SER A 176 -15.23 -5.20 12.33
C SER A 176 -15.05 -3.75 12.78
N TYR A 177 -13.97 -3.13 12.41
CA TYR A 177 -13.68 -1.73 12.71
C TYR A 177 -13.69 -0.94 11.41
#